data_5ee0d0dfba016928d49dbb2e3d63c936
#
_entry.id   5ee0d0dfba016928d49dbb2e3d63c936
#
_cell.length_a   1.000
_cell.length_b   1.000
_cell.length_c   1.000
_cell.angle_alpha   90.00
_cell.angle_beta   90.00
_cell.angle_gamma   90.00
#
_symmetry.space_group_name_H-M   'P 1'
#
loop_
_entity.id
_entity.type
_entity.pdbx_description
1 polymer ?
#
loop_
_entity_poly.entity_id
_entity_poly.type
_entity_poly.pdbx_seq_one_letter_code
_entity_poly.pdbx_strand_id
1 'polypeptide(L)'
;MKRLVLLIISVFIGIVAYADGIEYFEHVKSLYQQGRYEEAKQGFVSCKTYYSDELNVSSINEWIRLCQSKINERKAAIQAKRQAEIAEAQRKAYEAKQQERIEKKLLYVSSNAFIFNKEYTGMHQAIKGYIAENSEQRFTDDPEMAYWGVYITANAHEYSNDCGIHYSNVVAYIKITNEITKETIYESEVIVKGGSSMNYTVAAEKAYRNINKDIGIRIVEQLK
;
A
#
# COMPACT_ATOMS: atom_id res chain seq x y z
N MET A 1 13.52 -2.06 34.60
CA MET A 1 13.50 -2.61 35.98
C MET A 1 13.75 -1.59 37.04
N LYS A 2 14.80 -0.75 37.01
CA LYS A 2 15.10 0.25 38.11
C LYS A 2 13.97 1.26 38.38
N ARG A 3 13.21 1.72 37.40
CA ARG A 3 12.08 2.66 37.57
C ARG A 3 10.86 2.03 38.28
N LEU A 4 10.62 0.72 38.03
CA LEU A 4 9.51 0.00 38.66
C LEU A 4 9.76 -0.22 40.15
N VAL A 5 11.02 -0.53 40.53
CA VAL A 5 11.45 -0.71 41.95
C VAL A 5 11.34 0.59 42.71
N LEU A 6 11.73 1.75 42.13
CA LEU A 6 11.60 3.08 42.75
C LEU A 6 10.13 3.46 42.98
N LEU A 7 9.21 3.10 42.07
CA LEU A 7 7.79 3.38 42.22
C LEU A 7 7.14 2.55 43.34
N ILE A 8 7.56 1.28 43.48
CA ILE A 8 7.10 0.40 44.56
C ILE A 8 7.61 0.92 45.91
N ILE A 9 8.87 1.38 46.01
CA ILE A 9 9.45 1.92 47.22
C ILE A 9 8.75 3.23 47.63
N SER A 10 8.40 4.11 46.69
CA SER A 10 7.70 5.37 47.01
C SER A 10 6.26 5.14 47.51
N VAL A 11 5.57 4.10 47.05
CA VAL A 11 4.24 3.73 47.56
C VAL A 11 4.35 3.16 48.98
N PHE A 12 5.37 2.35 49.28
CA PHE A 12 5.60 1.80 50.63
C PHE A 12 6.00 2.89 51.65
N ILE A 13 6.80 3.88 51.25
CA ILE A 13 7.18 5.00 52.12
C ILE A 13 5.95 5.88 52.44
N GLY A 14 5.01 6.04 51.51
CA GLY A 14 3.76 6.78 51.71
C GLY A 14 2.84 6.12 52.76
N ILE A 15 2.79 4.80 52.78
CA ILE A 15 1.90 4.06 53.74
C ILE A 15 2.39 4.20 55.20
N VAL A 16 3.69 4.26 55.43
CA VAL A 16 4.28 4.35 56.75
C VAL A 16 4.09 5.74 57.41
N ALA A 17 3.79 6.77 56.61
CA ALA A 17 3.64 8.15 57.09
C ALA A 17 2.22 8.50 57.58
N TYR A 18 1.22 7.68 57.29
CA TYR A 18 -0.17 7.93 57.68
C TYR A 18 -0.58 6.96 58.79
N ALA A 19 -0.81 7.48 59.98
CA ALA A 19 -1.26 6.70 61.15
C ALA A 19 -2.77 6.41 61.14
N ASP A 20 -3.55 7.09 60.23
CA ASP A 20 -5.01 7.04 60.14
C ASP A 20 -5.41 6.73 58.68
N GLY A 21 -6.27 5.73 58.51
CA GLY A 21 -6.79 5.30 57.23
C GLY A 21 -7.60 6.40 56.50
N ILE A 22 -8.26 7.28 57.27
CA ILE A 22 -9.05 8.40 56.72
C ILE A 22 -8.15 9.43 56.07
N GLU A 23 -7.05 9.81 56.74
CA GLU A 23 -6.09 10.79 56.22
C GLU A 23 -5.40 10.28 54.93
N TYR A 24 -5.02 9.01 54.92
CA TYR A 24 -4.45 8.38 53.73
C TYR A 24 -5.44 8.34 52.56
N PHE A 25 -6.72 8.02 52.84
CA PHE A 25 -7.77 8.02 51.83
C PHE A 25 -8.00 9.41 51.17
N GLU A 26 -8.01 10.47 52.00
CA GLU A 26 -8.13 11.85 51.48
C GLU A 26 -6.90 12.27 50.64
N HIS A 27 -5.70 11.85 51.06
CA HIS A 27 -4.50 12.03 50.26
C HIS A 27 -4.62 11.36 48.88
N VAL A 28 -5.09 10.10 48.81
CA VAL A 28 -5.29 9.36 47.57
C VAL A 28 -6.34 10.02 46.67
N LYS A 29 -7.41 10.59 47.27
CA LYS A 29 -8.37 11.41 46.50
C LYS A 29 -7.71 12.63 45.86
N SER A 30 -6.78 13.29 46.53
CA SER A 30 -6.05 14.41 45.96
C SER A 30 -5.22 14.02 44.74
N LEU A 31 -4.62 12.82 44.74
CA LEU A 31 -3.92 12.29 43.57
C LEU A 31 -4.85 12.10 42.37
N TYR A 32 -6.08 11.63 42.59
CA TYR A 32 -7.09 11.54 41.55
C TYR A 32 -7.44 12.92 40.96
N GLN A 33 -7.65 13.93 41.84
CA GLN A 33 -7.95 15.30 41.41
C GLN A 33 -6.80 15.93 40.62
N GLN A 34 -5.55 15.57 40.94
CA GLN A 34 -4.35 15.98 40.19
C GLN A 34 -4.19 15.22 38.83
N GLY A 35 -5.09 14.28 38.50
CA GLY A 35 -5.01 13.49 37.30
C GLY A 35 -3.97 12.35 37.33
N ARG A 36 -3.44 12.01 38.52
CA ARG A 36 -2.48 10.91 38.77
C ARG A 36 -3.22 9.59 38.98
N TYR A 37 -4.00 9.18 38.00
CA TYR A 37 -5.00 8.10 38.13
C TYR A 37 -4.40 6.73 38.44
N GLU A 38 -3.23 6.38 37.89
CA GLU A 38 -2.54 5.13 38.19
C GLU A 38 -2.10 5.06 39.66
N GLU A 39 -1.55 6.15 40.17
CA GLU A 39 -1.11 6.25 41.57
C GLU A 39 -2.30 6.28 42.52
N ALA A 40 -3.33 7.04 42.20
CA ALA A 40 -4.58 7.06 42.97
C ALA A 40 -5.21 5.67 43.02
N LYS A 41 -5.26 4.93 41.89
CA LYS A 41 -5.78 3.56 41.87
C LYS A 41 -5.00 2.64 42.80
N GLN A 42 -3.66 2.69 42.76
CA GLN A 42 -2.81 1.89 43.65
C GLN A 42 -3.05 2.28 45.13
N GLY A 43 -3.14 3.58 45.44
CA GLY A 43 -3.46 4.08 46.76
C GLY A 43 -4.81 3.57 47.27
N PHE A 44 -5.88 3.60 46.45
CA PHE A 44 -7.19 3.06 46.84
C PHE A 44 -7.14 1.53 47.05
N VAL A 45 -6.35 0.79 46.26
CA VAL A 45 -6.14 -0.65 46.49
C VAL A 45 -5.44 -0.86 47.86
N SER A 46 -4.47 -0.02 48.21
CA SER A 46 -3.83 -0.06 49.53
C SER A 46 -4.82 0.28 50.67
N CYS A 47 -5.69 1.30 50.49
CA CYS A 47 -6.77 1.60 51.44
C CYS A 47 -7.65 0.37 51.66
N LYS A 48 -8.06 -0.33 50.63
CA LYS A 48 -8.87 -1.55 50.72
C LYS A 48 -8.15 -2.68 51.49
N THR A 49 -6.84 -2.79 51.32
CA THR A 49 -6.05 -3.89 51.89
C THR A 49 -5.73 -3.67 53.36
N TYR A 50 -5.39 -2.45 53.72
CA TYR A 50 -4.82 -2.15 55.08
C TYR A 50 -5.78 -1.43 56.00
N TYR A 51 -6.82 -0.76 55.47
CA TYR A 51 -7.75 0.07 56.24
C TYR A 51 -9.21 -0.29 56.00
N SER A 52 -9.49 -1.55 55.63
CA SER A 52 -10.85 -2.04 55.37
C SER A 52 -11.79 -1.95 56.57
N ASP A 53 -11.25 -1.98 57.78
CA ASP A 53 -12.03 -1.91 59.01
C ASP A 53 -12.40 -0.47 59.41
N GLU A 54 -11.63 0.52 58.90
CA GLU A 54 -11.82 1.93 59.17
C GLU A 54 -12.58 2.66 58.05
N LEU A 55 -12.54 2.12 56.85
CA LEU A 55 -13.05 2.77 55.64
C LEU A 55 -14.19 1.98 54.99
N ASN A 56 -15.09 2.70 54.34
CA ASN A 56 -16.16 2.07 53.57
C ASN A 56 -15.64 1.42 52.27
N VAL A 57 -15.54 0.09 52.26
CA VAL A 57 -15.02 -0.72 51.15
C VAL A 57 -15.81 -0.50 49.85
N SER A 58 -17.14 -0.24 49.93
CA SER A 58 -17.95 0.05 48.73
C SER A 58 -17.51 1.36 48.07
N SER A 59 -17.27 2.40 48.85
CA SER A 59 -16.74 3.70 48.38
C SER A 59 -15.36 3.55 47.77
N ILE A 60 -14.46 2.77 48.35
CA ILE A 60 -13.12 2.50 47.84
C ILE A 60 -13.20 1.81 46.46
N ASN A 61 -14.07 0.80 46.33
CA ASN A 61 -14.26 0.10 45.05
C ASN A 61 -14.78 1.04 43.92
N GLU A 62 -15.63 1.99 44.28
CA GLU A 62 -16.10 3.01 43.33
C GLU A 62 -14.95 3.91 42.85
N TRP A 63 -14.09 4.38 43.76
CA TRP A 63 -12.93 5.17 43.38
C TRP A 63 -11.93 4.40 42.51
N ILE A 64 -11.70 3.11 42.79
CA ILE A 64 -10.86 2.25 41.97
C ILE A 64 -11.44 2.16 40.55
N ARG A 65 -12.78 2.00 40.42
CA ARG A 65 -13.46 1.96 39.13
C ARG A 65 -13.34 3.29 38.38
N LEU A 66 -13.50 4.42 39.07
CA LEU A 66 -13.33 5.75 38.49
C LEU A 66 -11.90 5.97 37.98
N CYS A 67 -10.89 5.60 38.76
CA CYS A 67 -9.49 5.63 38.32
C CYS A 67 -9.28 4.80 37.05
N GLN A 68 -9.80 3.55 37.03
CA GLN A 68 -9.66 2.67 35.89
C GLN A 68 -10.33 3.24 34.63
N SER A 69 -11.51 3.85 34.77
CA SER A 69 -12.19 4.53 33.65
C SER A 69 -11.33 5.66 33.08
N LYS A 70 -10.77 6.52 33.94
CA LYS A 70 -9.89 7.62 33.51
C LYS A 70 -8.59 7.15 32.88
N ILE A 71 -8.01 6.07 33.38
CA ILE A 71 -6.84 5.42 32.74
C ILE A 71 -7.18 4.91 31.34
N ASN A 72 -8.33 4.25 31.21
CA ASN A 72 -8.78 3.71 29.91
C ASN A 72 -9.08 4.84 28.91
N GLU A 73 -9.76 5.91 29.34
CA GLU A 73 -10.01 7.11 28.53
C GLU A 73 -8.71 7.71 28.00
N ARG A 74 -7.70 7.89 28.88
CA ARG A 74 -6.37 8.38 28.48
C ARG A 74 -5.66 7.47 27.48
N LYS A 75 -5.69 6.16 27.73
CA LYS A 75 -5.10 5.18 26.81
C LYS A 75 -5.79 5.22 25.44
N ALA A 76 -7.12 5.27 25.41
CA ALA A 76 -7.88 5.39 24.18
C ALA A 76 -7.56 6.69 23.41
N ALA A 77 -7.46 7.82 24.10
CA ALA A 77 -7.09 9.10 23.51
C ALA A 77 -5.66 9.08 22.90
N ILE A 78 -4.70 8.48 23.59
CA ILE A 78 -3.32 8.33 23.11
C ILE A 78 -3.29 7.42 21.87
N GLN A 79 -4.05 6.31 21.89
CA GLN A 79 -4.13 5.40 20.74
C GLN A 79 -4.79 6.09 19.53
N ALA A 80 -5.89 6.81 19.74
CA ALA A 80 -6.55 7.56 18.67
C ALA A 80 -5.62 8.61 18.05
N LYS A 81 -4.87 9.33 18.87
CA LYS A 81 -3.88 10.31 18.36
C LYS A 81 -2.79 9.63 17.53
N ARG A 82 -2.23 8.52 18.01
CA ARG A 82 -1.21 7.75 17.26
C ARG A 82 -1.75 7.23 15.93
N GLN A 83 -2.98 6.71 15.91
CA GLN A 83 -3.60 6.25 14.68
C GLN A 83 -3.83 7.39 13.69
N ALA A 84 -4.26 8.56 14.15
CA ALA A 84 -4.40 9.75 13.32
C ALA A 84 -3.06 10.21 12.73
N GLU A 85 -1.99 10.22 13.53
CA GLU A 85 -0.64 10.57 13.07
C GLU A 85 -0.12 9.58 12.00
N ILE A 86 -0.36 8.27 12.19
CA ILE A 86 0.01 7.24 11.22
C ILE A 86 -0.78 7.42 9.90
N ALA A 87 -2.09 7.63 9.98
CA ALA A 87 -2.94 7.84 8.82
C ALA A 87 -2.53 9.10 8.03
N GLU A 88 -2.20 10.18 8.72
CA GLU A 88 -1.71 11.41 8.08
C GLU A 88 -0.36 11.21 7.40
N ALA A 89 0.57 10.50 8.04
CA ALA A 89 1.87 10.17 7.45
C ALA A 89 1.72 9.29 6.19
N GLN A 90 0.83 8.29 6.23
CA GLN A 90 0.53 7.44 5.08
C GLN A 90 -0.08 8.25 3.92
N ARG A 91 -1.02 9.17 4.21
CA ARG A 91 -1.60 10.05 3.20
C ARG A 91 -0.54 10.92 2.53
N LYS A 92 0.32 11.59 3.33
CA LYS A 92 1.41 12.42 2.79
C LYS A 92 2.38 11.61 1.92
N ALA A 93 2.75 10.39 2.35
CA ALA A 93 3.60 9.51 1.57
C ALA A 93 2.95 9.08 0.25
N TYR A 94 1.65 8.79 0.26
CA TYR A 94 0.89 8.47 -0.94
C TYR A 94 0.83 9.67 -1.90
N GLU A 95 0.50 10.87 -1.41
CA GLU A 95 0.46 12.11 -2.21
C GLU A 95 1.82 12.42 -2.83
N ALA A 96 2.92 12.26 -2.06
CA ALA A 96 4.28 12.45 -2.56
C ALA A 96 4.64 11.45 -3.68
N LYS A 97 4.26 10.16 -3.50
CA LYS A 97 4.46 9.13 -4.54
C LYS A 97 3.67 9.47 -5.82
N GLN A 98 2.44 9.94 -5.70
CA GLN A 98 1.64 10.36 -6.86
C GLN A 98 2.26 11.56 -7.59
N GLN A 99 2.74 12.54 -6.83
CA GLN A 99 3.40 13.72 -7.40
C GLN A 99 4.67 13.31 -8.17
N GLU A 100 5.47 12.42 -7.61
CA GLU A 100 6.67 11.88 -8.27
C GLU A 100 6.33 11.17 -9.60
N ARG A 101 5.24 10.39 -9.62
CA ARG A 101 4.74 9.74 -10.86
C ARG A 101 4.36 10.74 -11.93
N ILE A 102 3.66 11.83 -11.55
CA ILE A 102 3.26 12.92 -12.46
C ILE A 102 4.48 13.63 -13.03
N GLU A 103 5.48 13.92 -12.19
CA GLU A 103 6.70 14.63 -12.61
C GLU A 103 7.57 13.78 -13.55
N LYS A 104 7.76 12.52 -13.22
CA LYS A 104 8.62 11.62 -13.99
C LYS A 104 7.98 11.11 -15.27
N LYS A 105 6.65 11.01 -15.33
CA LYS A 105 5.87 10.48 -16.48
C LYS A 105 6.42 9.15 -17.02
N LEU A 106 6.77 8.22 -16.12
CA LEU A 106 7.36 6.94 -16.50
C LEU A 106 6.34 6.05 -17.24
N LEU A 107 6.83 5.32 -18.23
CA LEU A 107 6.06 4.38 -19.05
C LEU A 107 6.34 2.94 -18.62
N TYR A 108 5.28 2.22 -18.28
CA TYR A 108 5.31 0.77 -18.11
C TYR A 108 4.79 0.10 -19.36
N VAL A 109 5.50 -0.91 -19.87
CA VAL A 109 5.08 -1.71 -21.03
C VAL A 109 4.98 -3.17 -20.62
N SER A 110 3.82 -3.76 -20.83
CA SER A 110 3.57 -5.19 -20.68
C SER A 110 3.09 -5.76 -22.01
N SER A 111 3.67 -6.85 -22.46
CA SER A 111 3.25 -7.52 -23.68
C SER A 111 3.25 -9.03 -23.54
N ASN A 112 2.15 -9.65 -23.92
CA ASN A 112 1.98 -11.10 -24.03
C ASN A 112 1.74 -11.45 -25.50
N ALA A 113 2.67 -12.16 -26.11
CA ALA A 113 2.60 -12.54 -27.52
C ALA A 113 2.78 -14.05 -27.71
N PHE A 114 2.01 -14.64 -28.63
CA PHE A 114 2.04 -16.06 -28.86
C PHE A 114 2.05 -16.38 -30.38
N ILE A 115 2.87 -17.36 -30.75
CA ILE A 115 2.84 -18.01 -32.07
C ILE A 115 2.32 -19.45 -31.87
N PHE A 116 1.09 -19.71 -32.29
CA PHE A 116 0.45 -21.02 -32.18
C PHE A 116 0.58 -21.63 -30.77
N ASN A 117 0.18 -20.86 -29.76
CA ASN A 117 0.24 -21.19 -28.33
C ASN A 117 1.66 -21.29 -27.71
N LYS A 118 2.72 -20.93 -28.44
CA LYS A 118 4.07 -20.78 -27.90
C LYS A 118 4.37 -19.30 -27.66
N GLU A 119 4.89 -18.98 -26.49
CA GLU A 119 5.28 -17.60 -26.16
C GLU A 119 6.31 -17.06 -27.15
N TYR A 120 6.09 -15.81 -27.59
CA TYR A 120 6.98 -15.06 -28.46
C TYR A 120 7.55 -13.85 -27.72
N THR A 121 8.78 -13.98 -27.25
CA THR A 121 9.44 -12.98 -26.39
C THR A 121 9.95 -11.74 -27.14
N GLY A 122 10.06 -11.80 -28.47
CA GLY A 122 10.63 -10.71 -29.28
C GLY A 122 9.80 -9.43 -29.35
N MET A 123 8.49 -9.49 -29.06
CA MET A 123 7.59 -8.35 -29.17
C MET A 123 7.90 -7.25 -28.16
N HIS A 124 8.11 -7.62 -26.91
CA HIS A 124 8.36 -6.66 -25.82
C HIS A 124 9.56 -5.77 -26.10
N GLN A 125 10.69 -6.37 -26.43
CA GLN A 125 11.93 -5.65 -26.72
C GLN A 125 11.82 -4.78 -27.98
N ALA A 126 11.17 -5.28 -29.02
CA ALA A 126 10.98 -4.55 -30.26
C ALA A 126 10.15 -3.28 -30.07
N ILE A 127 9.06 -3.37 -29.28
CA ILE A 127 8.20 -2.21 -28.98
C ILE A 127 8.90 -1.22 -28.07
N LYS A 128 9.53 -1.67 -26.97
CA LYS A 128 10.33 -0.79 -26.10
C LYS A 128 11.44 -0.08 -26.89
N GLY A 129 12.15 -0.81 -27.75
CA GLY A 129 13.18 -0.24 -28.62
C GLY A 129 12.63 0.84 -29.54
N TYR A 130 11.53 0.57 -30.24
CA TYR A 130 10.91 1.55 -31.12
C TYR A 130 10.48 2.83 -30.38
N ILE A 131 9.83 2.68 -29.20
CA ILE A 131 9.41 3.83 -28.38
C ILE A 131 10.63 4.63 -27.93
N ALA A 132 11.70 3.97 -27.45
CA ALA A 132 12.92 4.62 -27.01
C ALA A 132 13.63 5.43 -28.11
N GLU A 133 13.59 4.94 -29.35
CA GLU A 133 14.20 5.61 -30.51
C GLU A 133 13.36 6.79 -31.02
N ASN A 134 12.05 6.78 -30.80
CA ASN A 134 11.12 7.73 -31.42
C ASN A 134 10.37 8.64 -30.42
N SER A 135 10.72 8.58 -29.14
CA SER A 135 10.15 9.41 -28.09
C SER A 135 11.15 9.68 -26.95
N GLU A 136 10.84 10.66 -26.11
CA GLU A 136 11.61 10.96 -24.90
C GLU A 136 11.08 10.19 -23.67
N GLN A 137 10.25 9.19 -23.87
CA GLN A 137 9.62 8.43 -22.78
C GLN A 137 10.66 7.62 -21.99
N ARG A 138 10.58 7.71 -20.67
CA ARG A 138 11.40 6.92 -19.75
C ARG A 138 10.61 5.71 -19.27
N PHE A 139 11.27 4.55 -19.20
CA PHE A 139 10.62 3.31 -18.81
C PHE A 139 10.77 3.02 -17.34
N THR A 140 9.82 2.27 -16.81
CA THR A 140 9.90 1.60 -15.51
C THR A 140 9.43 0.16 -15.67
N ASP A 141 10.00 -0.74 -14.87
CA ASP A 141 9.54 -2.12 -14.78
C ASP A 141 8.57 -2.31 -13.58
N ASP A 142 8.36 -1.27 -12.78
CA ASP A 142 7.39 -1.24 -11.69
C ASP A 142 6.10 -0.52 -12.15
N PRO A 143 4.98 -1.26 -12.31
CA PRO A 143 3.70 -0.66 -12.72
C PRO A 143 3.16 0.35 -11.69
N GLU A 144 3.55 0.23 -10.42
CA GLU A 144 3.14 1.18 -9.39
C GLU A 144 3.85 2.53 -9.50
N MET A 145 4.98 2.60 -10.19
CA MET A 145 5.71 3.84 -10.47
C MET A 145 5.35 4.46 -11.81
N ALA A 146 4.62 3.74 -12.66
CA ALA A 146 4.25 4.23 -13.98
C ALA A 146 3.20 5.35 -13.91
N TYR A 147 3.36 6.34 -14.78
CA TYR A 147 2.30 7.31 -15.12
C TYR A 147 1.42 6.78 -16.25
N TRP A 148 2.06 6.17 -17.27
CA TRP A 148 1.40 5.50 -18.38
C TRP A 148 1.63 3.99 -18.34
N GLY A 149 0.57 3.20 -18.50
CA GLY A 149 0.61 1.76 -18.71
C GLY A 149 0.23 1.40 -20.13
N VAL A 150 1.09 0.66 -20.82
CA VAL A 150 0.81 0.08 -22.14
C VAL A 150 0.71 -1.43 -22.01
N TYR A 151 -0.43 -1.97 -22.34
CA TYR A 151 -0.75 -3.39 -22.27
C TYR A 151 -1.05 -3.92 -23.65
N ILE A 152 -0.32 -4.96 -24.08
CA ILE A 152 -0.43 -5.54 -25.40
C ILE A 152 -0.64 -7.04 -25.27
N THR A 153 -1.63 -7.56 -25.98
CA THR A 153 -1.83 -9.00 -26.16
C THR A 153 -1.87 -9.31 -27.63
N ALA A 154 -1.06 -10.25 -28.08
CA ALA A 154 -0.98 -10.58 -29.50
C ALA A 154 -0.96 -12.10 -29.74
N ASN A 155 -1.70 -12.56 -30.75
CA ASN A 155 -1.76 -13.96 -31.12
C ASN A 155 -1.59 -14.12 -32.64
N ALA A 156 -0.78 -15.11 -33.04
CA ALA A 156 -0.65 -15.52 -34.42
C ALA A 156 -1.57 -16.71 -34.72
N HIS A 157 -2.22 -16.67 -35.87
CA HIS A 157 -3.09 -17.70 -36.38
C HIS A 157 -2.68 -18.08 -37.81
N GLU A 158 -2.77 -19.35 -38.16
CA GLU A 158 -2.67 -19.78 -39.57
C GLU A 158 -3.82 -19.18 -40.34
N TYR A 159 -3.53 -18.65 -41.51
CA TYR A 159 -4.55 -17.98 -42.33
C TYR A 159 -4.84 -18.74 -43.62
N SER A 160 -3.84 -18.97 -44.48
CA SER A 160 -4.01 -19.69 -45.76
C SER A 160 -2.67 -20.22 -46.26
N ASN A 161 -2.76 -21.17 -47.18
CA ASN A 161 -1.65 -21.61 -48.05
C ASN A 161 -2.07 -21.39 -49.49
N ASP A 162 -1.32 -20.61 -50.22
CA ASP A 162 -1.58 -20.32 -51.62
C ASP A 162 -0.30 -20.45 -52.45
N CYS A 163 -0.33 -21.33 -53.44
CA CYS A 163 0.82 -21.61 -54.31
C CYS A 163 2.14 -21.89 -53.57
N GLY A 164 2.07 -22.62 -52.44
CA GLY A 164 3.25 -22.95 -51.61
C GLY A 164 3.70 -21.82 -50.69
N ILE A 165 2.95 -20.75 -50.58
CA ILE A 165 3.20 -19.66 -49.62
C ILE A 165 2.24 -19.83 -48.45
N HIS A 166 2.81 -20.04 -47.24
CA HIS A 166 2.07 -20.07 -45.99
C HIS A 166 1.83 -18.65 -45.52
N TYR A 167 0.61 -18.33 -45.14
CA TYR A 167 0.22 -17.02 -44.60
C TYR A 167 -0.25 -17.18 -43.13
N SER A 168 0.24 -16.29 -42.28
CA SER A 168 -0.23 -16.18 -40.89
C SER A 168 -0.69 -14.75 -40.63
N ASN A 169 -1.76 -14.62 -39.86
CA ASN A 169 -2.21 -13.34 -39.33
C ASN A 169 -1.76 -13.21 -37.87
N VAL A 170 -1.28 -12.03 -37.49
CA VAL A 170 -1.12 -11.62 -36.08
C VAL A 170 -2.20 -10.61 -35.78
N VAL A 171 -2.97 -10.88 -34.72
CA VAL A 171 -3.95 -9.98 -34.14
C VAL A 171 -3.40 -9.48 -32.83
N ALA A 172 -3.29 -8.16 -32.67
CA ALA A 172 -2.81 -7.54 -31.42
C ALA A 172 -3.85 -6.56 -30.90
N TYR A 173 -4.09 -6.61 -29.59
CA TYR A 173 -4.89 -5.66 -28.84
C TYR A 173 -3.96 -4.77 -28.03
N ILE A 174 -4.13 -3.46 -28.16
CA ILE A 174 -3.35 -2.45 -27.47
C ILE A 174 -4.28 -1.69 -26.54
N LYS A 175 -3.86 -1.52 -25.29
CA LYS A 175 -4.53 -0.68 -24.32
C LYS A 175 -3.53 0.24 -23.64
N ILE A 176 -3.80 1.55 -23.62
CA ILE A 176 -3.00 2.55 -22.92
C ILE A 176 -3.85 3.17 -21.83
N THR A 177 -3.33 3.16 -20.60
CA THR A 177 -4.01 3.69 -19.41
C THR A 177 -3.19 4.75 -18.72
N ASN A 178 -3.85 5.72 -18.14
CA ASN A 178 -3.26 6.55 -17.10
C ASN A 178 -3.27 5.75 -15.80
N GLU A 179 -2.09 5.40 -15.28
CA GLU A 179 -1.98 4.53 -14.11
C GLU A 179 -2.32 5.24 -12.78
N ILE A 180 -2.49 6.57 -12.78
CA ILE A 180 -2.95 7.34 -11.63
C ILE A 180 -4.47 7.36 -11.57
N THR A 181 -5.12 7.78 -12.67
CA THR A 181 -6.60 7.89 -12.74
C THR A 181 -7.28 6.57 -13.08
N LYS A 182 -6.52 5.59 -13.58
CA LYS A 182 -7.01 4.30 -14.13
C LYS A 182 -7.90 4.47 -15.37
N GLU A 183 -7.86 5.63 -15.99
CA GLU A 183 -8.59 5.91 -17.22
C GLU A 183 -7.87 5.30 -18.43
N THR A 184 -8.63 4.64 -19.31
CA THR A 184 -8.14 4.17 -20.60
C THR A 184 -8.17 5.33 -21.59
N ILE A 185 -6.98 5.72 -22.09
CA ILE A 185 -6.83 6.82 -23.05
C ILE A 185 -6.83 6.33 -24.51
N TYR A 186 -6.46 5.08 -24.73
CA TYR A 186 -6.43 4.48 -26.05
C TYR A 186 -6.66 2.97 -25.99
N GLU A 187 -7.47 2.47 -26.90
CA GLU A 187 -7.68 1.04 -27.09
C GLU A 187 -7.87 0.76 -28.59
N SER A 188 -7.15 -0.23 -29.12
CA SER A 188 -7.21 -0.56 -30.55
C SER A 188 -6.84 -2.00 -30.82
N GLU A 189 -7.40 -2.54 -31.90
CA GLU A 189 -6.99 -3.80 -32.50
C GLU A 189 -6.15 -3.51 -33.75
N VAL A 190 -5.10 -4.29 -33.93
CA VAL A 190 -4.24 -4.24 -35.14
C VAL A 190 -4.09 -5.64 -35.69
N ILE A 191 -4.29 -5.79 -36.99
CA ILE A 191 -4.15 -7.08 -37.69
C ILE A 191 -3.13 -6.95 -38.79
N VAL A 192 -2.12 -7.82 -38.81
CA VAL A 192 -1.08 -7.84 -39.81
C VAL A 192 -0.88 -9.26 -40.36
N LYS A 193 -0.76 -9.36 -41.66
CA LYS A 193 -0.49 -10.61 -42.38
C LYS A 193 0.99 -10.75 -42.72
N GLY A 194 1.55 -11.93 -42.47
CA GLY A 194 2.88 -12.33 -42.95
C GLY A 194 2.80 -13.52 -43.87
N GLY A 195 3.74 -13.61 -44.82
CA GLY A 195 3.83 -14.70 -45.76
C GLY A 195 5.23 -15.35 -45.79
N SER A 196 5.31 -16.67 -45.99
CA SER A 196 6.57 -17.42 -46.07
C SER A 196 6.39 -18.68 -46.95
N SER A 197 7.38 -18.95 -47.80
CA SER A 197 7.48 -20.23 -48.54
C SER A 197 7.98 -21.38 -47.65
N MET A 198 8.42 -21.12 -46.42
CA MET A 198 8.96 -22.15 -45.52
C MET A 198 7.84 -22.83 -44.70
N ASN A 199 7.16 -22.05 -43.86
CA ASN A 199 6.09 -22.54 -42.99
C ASN A 199 5.31 -21.40 -42.34
N TYR A 200 4.22 -21.70 -41.61
CA TYR A 200 3.39 -20.75 -40.92
C TYR A 200 4.10 -20.03 -39.78
N THR A 201 5.06 -20.68 -39.09
CA THR A 201 5.83 -20.05 -37.98
C THR A 201 6.66 -18.88 -38.51
N VAL A 202 7.40 -19.07 -39.60
CA VAL A 202 8.19 -18.01 -40.25
C VAL A 202 7.28 -16.91 -40.82
N ALA A 203 6.10 -17.28 -41.32
CA ALA A 203 5.11 -16.30 -41.75
C ALA A 203 4.60 -15.44 -40.55
N ALA A 204 4.34 -16.08 -39.40
CA ALA A 204 3.96 -15.40 -38.17
C ALA A 204 5.05 -14.45 -37.64
N GLU A 205 6.31 -14.90 -37.64
CA GLU A 205 7.45 -14.05 -37.24
C GLU A 205 7.61 -12.79 -38.12
N LYS A 206 7.35 -12.92 -39.41
CA LYS A 206 7.33 -11.77 -40.34
C LYS A 206 6.17 -10.82 -40.03
N ALA A 207 4.99 -11.36 -39.71
CA ALA A 207 3.85 -10.56 -39.31
C ALA A 207 4.15 -9.82 -38.01
N TYR A 208 4.78 -10.47 -37.00
CA TYR A 208 5.21 -9.83 -35.75
C TYR A 208 6.20 -8.68 -35.97
N ARG A 209 7.16 -8.82 -36.87
CA ARG A 209 8.09 -7.72 -37.18
C ARG A 209 7.38 -6.48 -37.70
N ASN A 210 6.37 -6.68 -38.55
CA ASN A 210 5.60 -5.57 -39.13
C ASN A 210 4.66 -4.95 -38.10
N ILE A 211 3.93 -5.77 -37.31
CA ILE A 211 2.97 -5.28 -36.31
C ILE A 211 3.66 -4.55 -35.14
N ASN A 212 4.86 -4.99 -34.72
CA ASN A 212 5.62 -4.33 -33.69
C ASN A 212 5.93 -2.86 -34.03
N LYS A 213 6.27 -2.59 -35.29
CA LYS A 213 6.49 -1.23 -35.77
C LYS A 213 5.20 -0.41 -35.75
N ASP A 214 4.10 -0.97 -36.27
CA ASP A 214 2.80 -0.29 -36.32
C ASP A 214 2.28 0.03 -34.90
N ILE A 215 2.40 -0.91 -33.99
CA ILE A 215 2.07 -0.71 -32.56
C ILE A 215 2.94 0.39 -31.94
N GLY A 216 4.25 0.36 -32.18
CA GLY A 216 5.17 1.37 -31.67
C GLY A 216 4.81 2.78 -32.15
N ILE A 217 4.46 2.94 -33.42
CA ILE A 217 4.00 4.22 -33.99
C ILE A 217 2.75 4.71 -33.24
N ARG A 218 1.73 3.86 -33.12
CA ARG A 218 0.46 4.21 -32.43
C ARG A 218 0.69 4.63 -30.98
N ILE A 219 1.54 3.91 -30.24
CA ILE A 219 1.87 4.26 -28.85
C ILE A 219 2.54 5.63 -28.78
N VAL A 220 3.54 5.89 -29.61
CA VAL A 220 4.26 7.17 -29.64
C VAL A 220 3.33 8.34 -29.97
N GLU A 221 2.37 8.14 -30.88
CA GLU A 221 1.37 9.15 -31.23
C GLU A 221 0.42 9.49 -30.08
N GLN A 222 0.06 8.52 -29.25
CA GLN A 222 -0.84 8.74 -28.12
C GLN A 222 -0.15 9.33 -26.88
N LEU A 223 1.17 9.21 -26.78
CA LEU A 223 1.95 9.68 -25.64
C LEU A 223 2.62 11.06 -25.87
N LYS A 224 2.40 11.67 -27.01
CA LYS A 224 2.83 13.07 -27.31
C LYS A 224 1.92 14.06 -26.58
#